data_9db264c386abb5d0e6768ddbfc46439e
#
_entry.id   9db264c386abb5d0e6768ddbfc46439e
#
_cell.length_a   1.000
_cell.length_b   1.000
_cell.length_c   1.000
_cell.angle_alpha   90.00
_cell.angle_beta   90.00
_cell.angle_gamma   90.00
#
_symmetry.space_group_name_H-M   'P 1'
#
loop_
_entity.id
_entity.type
_entity.pdbx_description
1 polymer ?
#
loop_
_entity_poly.entity_id
_entity_poly.type
_entity_poly.pdbx_seq_one_letter_code
_entity_poly.pdbx_strand_id
1 'polypeptide(L)' 'MEQYRVNRVWVDDAHIWAETQNGWKANYPFSRWSRLANATPAQRKAFVLSRYGIHWPELDEDLCFEGLFADAG' A
#
# COMPACT_ATOMS: atom_id res chain seq x y z
N MET A 1 -15.85 11.82 6.77
CA MET A 1 -15.90 11.91 5.32
C MET A 1 -14.90 11.01 4.65
N GLU A 2 -15.31 10.43 3.58
CA GLU A 2 -14.50 9.50 2.83
C GLU A 2 -13.49 10.24 1.98
N GLN A 3 -12.24 10.03 2.20
CA GLN A 3 -11.26 10.73 1.42
C GLN A 3 -10.67 9.89 0.31
N TYR A 4 -10.36 8.65 0.64
CA TYR A 4 -9.60 7.84 -0.29
C TYR A 4 -10.28 6.50 -0.44
N ARG A 5 -11.19 6.44 -1.40
CA ARG A 5 -11.84 5.19 -1.75
C ARG A 5 -10.93 4.47 -2.72
N VAL A 6 -10.27 3.46 -2.22
CA VAL A 6 -9.32 2.71 -3.02
C VAL A 6 -10.04 1.62 -3.78
N ASN A 7 -9.85 1.62 -5.09
CA ASN A 7 -10.46 0.65 -5.98
C ASN A 7 -9.65 -0.62 -6.03
N ARG A 8 -8.34 -0.52 -6.05
CA ARG A 8 -7.49 -1.71 -6.04
C ARG A 8 -6.08 -1.36 -5.60
N VAL A 9 -5.37 -2.41 -5.18
CA VAL A 9 -3.98 -2.32 -4.75
C VAL A 9 -3.23 -3.47 -5.42
N TRP A 10 -2.02 -3.21 -5.88
CA TRP A 10 -1.16 -4.26 -6.43
C TRP A 10 0.29 -3.90 -6.16
N VAL A 11 1.18 -4.87 -6.40
CA VAL A 11 2.62 -4.65 -6.17
C VAL A 11 3.37 -4.97 -7.45
N ASP A 12 4.50 -4.29 -7.65
CA ASP A 12 5.48 -4.68 -8.66
C ASP A 12 6.78 -5.02 -7.94
N ASP A 13 7.88 -5.10 -8.67
CA ASP A 13 9.15 -5.54 -8.09
C ASP A 13 9.65 -4.63 -6.98
N ALA A 14 9.29 -3.37 -7.00
CA ALA A 14 9.87 -2.39 -6.07
C ALA A 14 8.85 -1.51 -5.39
N HIS A 15 7.57 -1.56 -5.80
CA HIS A 15 6.58 -0.58 -5.35
C HIS A 15 5.27 -1.22 -4.95
N ILE A 16 4.58 -0.55 -4.03
CA ILE A 16 3.17 -0.79 -3.77
C ILE A 16 2.37 0.27 -4.52
N TRP A 17 1.32 -0.15 -5.19
CA TRP A 17 0.46 0.71 -5.98
C TRP A 17 -0.95 0.73 -5.42
N ALA A 18 -1.59 1.87 -5.48
CA ALA A 18 -2.99 2.00 -5.11
C ALA A 18 -3.70 2.89 -6.11
N GLU A 19 -4.92 2.53 -6.45
CA GLU A 19 -5.74 3.30 -7.37
C GLU A 19 -7.06 3.64 -6.70
N THR A 20 -7.45 4.92 -6.73
CA THR A 20 -8.71 5.36 -6.18
C THR A 20 -9.84 5.15 -7.19
N GLN A 21 -11.08 5.28 -6.71
CA GLN A 21 -12.24 5.07 -7.57
C GLN A 21 -12.34 6.07 -8.71
N ASN A 22 -11.78 7.26 -8.52
CA ASN A 22 -11.79 8.25 -9.59
C ASN A 22 -10.56 8.19 -10.48
N GLY A 23 -9.78 7.11 -10.39
CA GLY A 23 -8.71 6.84 -11.34
C GLY A 23 -7.36 7.39 -10.95
N TRP A 24 -7.22 7.99 -9.79
CA TRP A 24 -5.94 8.49 -9.35
C TRP A 24 -5.08 7.32 -8.87
N LYS A 25 -3.88 7.22 -9.42
CA LYS A 25 -2.94 6.16 -9.04
C LYS A 25 -1.76 6.77 -8.30
N ALA A 26 -1.30 6.06 -7.29
CA ALA A 26 -0.11 6.44 -6.55
C ALA A 26 0.74 5.21 -6.32
N ASN A 27 2.05 5.41 -6.24
CA ASN A 27 2.95 4.31 -5.93
C ASN A 27 4.02 4.79 -4.97
N TYR A 28 4.56 3.85 -4.22
CA TYR A 28 5.55 4.14 -3.19
C TYR A 28 6.57 3.02 -3.19
N PRO A 29 7.86 3.33 -3.14
CA PRO A 29 8.87 2.28 -3.11
C PRO A 29 8.83 1.55 -1.77
N PHE A 30 8.99 0.24 -1.80
CA PHE A 30 9.04 -0.55 -0.57
C PHE A 30 10.18 -0.12 0.34
N SER A 31 11.21 0.49 -0.23
CA SER A 31 12.36 0.93 0.56
C SER A 31 12.01 1.99 1.60
N ARG A 32 10.84 2.61 1.51
CA ARG A 32 10.40 3.56 2.53
C ARG A 32 10.15 2.90 3.88
N TRP A 33 9.86 1.60 3.89
CA TRP A 33 9.52 0.89 5.11
C TRP A 33 10.46 -0.30 5.25
N SER A 34 11.22 -0.33 6.34
CA SER A 34 12.30 -1.31 6.46
C SER A 34 11.78 -2.75 6.42
N ARG A 35 10.62 -3.01 7.01
CA ARG A 35 10.06 -4.37 6.98
C ARG A 35 9.72 -4.80 5.59
N LEU A 36 9.16 -3.90 4.78
CA LEU A 36 8.83 -4.20 3.40
C LEU A 36 10.08 -4.26 2.53
N ALA A 37 11.04 -3.40 2.80
CA ALA A 37 12.30 -3.39 2.06
C ALA A 37 13.03 -4.72 2.19
N ASN A 38 12.94 -5.34 3.36
CA ASN A 38 13.64 -6.60 3.64
C ASN A 38 12.79 -7.84 3.37
N ALA A 39 11.57 -7.66 2.89
CA ALA A 39 10.65 -8.76 2.66
C ALA A 39 10.93 -9.42 1.31
N THR A 40 10.51 -10.68 1.20
CA THR A 40 10.56 -11.39 -0.07
C THR A 40 9.43 -10.90 -0.98
N PRO A 41 9.53 -11.14 -2.30
CA PRO A 41 8.41 -10.81 -3.19
C PRO A 41 7.11 -11.49 -2.80
N ALA A 42 7.19 -12.73 -2.32
CA ALA A 42 5.99 -13.45 -1.88
C ALA A 42 5.36 -12.77 -0.67
N GLN A 43 6.18 -12.33 0.27
CA GLN A 43 5.68 -11.62 1.45
C GLN A 43 5.03 -10.29 1.08
N ARG A 44 5.62 -9.58 0.14
CA ARG A 44 5.08 -8.30 -0.32
C ARG A 44 3.72 -8.46 -0.99
N LYS A 45 3.48 -9.59 -1.63
CA LYS A 45 2.21 -9.88 -2.29
C LYS A 45 1.16 -10.39 -1.32
N ALA A 46 1.55 -10.82 -0.13
CA ALA A 46 0.63 -11.42 0.83
C ALA A 46 0.01 -10.38 1.74
N PHE A 47 -0.51 -9.32 1.16
CA PHE A 47 -1.19 -8.28 1.91
C PHE A 47 -2.68 -8.55 1.98
N VAL A 48 -3.32 -7.94 2.97
CA VAL A 48 -4.76 -7.99 3.17
C VAL A 48 -5.27 -6.55 3.15
N LEU A 49 -6.36 -6.32 2.45
CA LEU A 49 -6.94 -4.99 2.37
C LEU A 49 -8.01 -4.81 3.42
N SER A 50 -8.05 -3.63 3.99
CA SER A 50 -9.16 -3.21 4.83
C SER A 50 -9.69 -1.90 4.27
N ARG A 51 -10.75 -1.41 4.90
CA ARG A 51 -11.35 -0.15 4.53
C ARG A 51 -10.35 1.00 4.64
N TYR A 52 -9.42 0.89 5.58
CA TYR A 52 -8.54 1.99 5.91
C TYR A 52 -7.12 1.83 5.39
N GLY A 53 -6.75 0.67 4.93
CA GLY A 53 -5.38 0.51 4.51
C GLY A 53 -5.01 -0.89 4.08
N ILE A 54 -3.71 -1.12 4.09
CA ILE A 54 -3.09 -2.35 3.64
C ILE A 54 -2.34 -2.94 4.82
N HIS A 55 -2.54 -4.24 5.06
CA HIS A 55 -1.92 -4.92 6.18
C HIS A 55 -1.12 -6.12 5.68
N TRP A 56 0.08 -6.28 6.18
CA TRP A 56 0.93 -7.44 5.91
C TRP A 56 1.07 -8.24 7.19
N PRO A 57 0.26 -9.30 7.36
CA PRO A 57 0.27 -10.06 8.62
C PRO A 57 1.61 -10.66 8.98
N GLU A 58 2.34 -11.20 7.99
CA GLU A 58 3.63 -11.83 8.25
C GLU A 58 4.70 -10.84 8.66
N LEU A 59 4.56 -9.60 8.25
CA LEU A 59 5.56 -8.58 8.49
C LEU A 59 5.18 -7.67 9.64
N ASP A 60 3.96 -7.81 10.15
CA ASP A 60 3.42 -6.93 11.17
C ASP A 60 3.54 -5.47 10.73
N GLU A 61 3.16 -5.22 9.49
CA GLU A 61 3.25 -3.89 8.88
C GLU A 61 1.89 -3.45 8.40
N ASP A 62 1.57 -2.18 8.63
CA ASP A 62 0.30 -1.57 8.19
C ASP A 62 0.57 -0.24 7.54
N LEU A 63 -0.14 0.01 6.44
CA LEU A 63 -0.11 1.33 5.79
C LEU A 63 -1.54 1.82 5.67
N CYS A 64 -1.83 3.01 6.16
CA CYS A 64 -3.16 3.56 6.00
C CYS A 64 -3.24 4.38 4.72
N PHE A 65 -4.38 4.32 4.05
CA PHE A 65 -4.55 5.03 2.79
C PHE A 65 -4.44 6.53 2.96
N GLU A 66 -4.97 7.03 4.05
CA GLU A 66 -4.90 8.46 4.32
C GLU A 66 -3.46 8.94 4.37
N GLY A 67 -2.60 8.22 5.08
CA GLY A 67 -1.19 8.56 5.16
C GLY A 67 -0.47 8.45 3.83
N LEU A 68 -0.78 7.40 3.07
CA LEU A 68 -0.17 7.20 1.77
C LEU A 68 -0.48 8.36 0.83
N PHE A 69 -1.75 8.67 0.68
CA PHE A 69 -2.15 9.68 -0.30
C PHE A 69 -1.80 11.09 0.15
N ALA A 70 -1.72 11.35 1.43
CA ALA A 70 -1.27 12.63 1.93
C ALA A 70 0.17 12.90 1.53
N ASP A 71 1.01 11.86 1.55
CA ASP A 71 2.41 11.98 1.15
C ASP A 71 2.60 12.10 -0.34
N ALA A 72 1.65 11.66 -1.12
CA ALA A 72 1.76 11.66 -2.56
C ALA A 72 1.58 13.06 -3.15
N GLY A 73 0.93 13.91 -2.40
CA GLY A 73 0.60 15.26 -2.86
C GLY A 73 1.79 16.14 -3.10
#